data_80605d4239f0dfaf6b18154422bda503
#
_entry.id   80605d4239f0dfaf6b18154422bda503
#
_cell.length_a   1.000
_cell.length_b   1.000
_cell.length_c   1.000
_cell.angle_alpha   90.00
_cell.angle_beta   90.00
_cell.angle_gamma   90.00
#
_symmetry.space_group_name_H-M   'P 1'
#
loop_
_entity.id
_entity.type
_entity.pdbx_description
1 polymer ?
#
loop_
_entity_poly.entity_id
_entity_poly.type
_entity_poly.pdbx_seq_one_letter_code
_entity_poly.pdbx_strand_id
1 'polypeptide(L)'
;LRVEAAIIDLLGIQRLTNKQSGYKSALFGRMTIEQINSAYDRQSVEIEEAAILIRINQAFRYSMTEIELYDYTRGQWKLNPERARLAKYAFAIYEGIIQEVYEILDWYEAGKTYSVRQGNENIRREEQEGLLGRYEFVGNLAPVEIRNKYKYIPFQ
;
A
#
# COMPACT_ATOMS: atom_id res chain seq x y z
N LEU A 1 -2.44 -22.25 -5.90
CA LEU A 1 -1.06 -21.77 -5.79
C LEU A 1 -0.90 -20.62 -4.77
N ARG A 2 -1.76 -19.56 -4.78
CA ARG A 2 -1.69 -18.46 -3.79
C ARG A 2 -2.16 -18.91 -2.41
N VAL A 3 -3.22 -19.70 -2.34
CA VAL A 3 -3.74 -20.25 -1.07
C VAL A 3 -2.71 -21.20 -0.43
N GLU A 4 -2.06 -22.02 -1.24
CA GLU A 4 -0.99 -22.90 -0.78
C GLU A 4 0.14 -22.11 -0.13
N ALA A 5 0.62 -21.05 -0.78
CA ALA A 5 1.67 -20.19 -0.24
C ALA A 5 1.25 -19.56 1.11
N ALA A 6 0.02 -19.04 1.20
CA ALA A 6 -0.51 -18.44 2.42
C ALA A 6 -0.64 -19.46 3.56
N ILE A 7 -1.06 -20.70 3.27
CA ILE A 7 -1.14 -21.77 4.27
C ILE A 7 0.26 -22.17 4.75
N ILE A 8 1.22 -22.31 3.84
CA ILE A 8 2.61 -22.62 4.18
C ILE A 8 3.20 -21.54 5.09
N ASP A 9 2.96 -20.27 4.76
CA ASP A 9 3.45 -19.14 5.55
C ASP A 9 2.77 -19.05 6.92
N LEU A 10 1.47 -19.38 7.01
CA LEU A 10 0.72 -19.41 8.26
C LEU A 10 1.19 -20.51 9.20
N LEU A 11 1.40 -21.71 8.68
CA LEU A 11 1.82 -22.89 9.48
C LEU A 11 3.31 -22.85 9.80
N GLY A 12 4.09 -22.15 9.02
CA GLY A 12 5.55 -22.11 9.07
C GLY A 12 6.17 -23.37 8.43
N ILE A 13 7.08 -23.15 7.48
CA ILE A 13 7.72 -24.21 6.67
C ILE A 13 8.40 -25.30 7.51
N GLN A 14 8.84 -24.96 8.73
CA GLN A 14 9.52 -25.90 9.64
C GLN A 14 8.59 -27.00 10.17
N ARG A 15 7.26 -26.75 10.17
CA ARG A 15 6.23 -27.69 10.65
C ARG A 15 5.66 -28.57 9.54
N LEU A 16 6.05 -28.32 8.30
CA LEU A 16 5.55 -29.06 7.15
C LEU A 16 6.55 -30.14 6.72
N THR A 17 6.03 -31.25 6.22
CA THR A 17 6.84 -32.31 5.60
C THR A 17 7.46 -31.86 4.28
N ASN A 18 6.74 -31.03 3.52
CA ASN A 18 7.27 -30.38 2.33
C ASN A 18 7.94 -29.06 2.73
N LYS A 19 9.26 -29.00 2.59
CA LYS A 19 10.08 -27.82 2.94
C LYS A 19 10.30 -26.85 1.78
N GLN A 20 9.50 -26.93 0.74
CA GLN A 20 9.50 -25.93 -0.33
C GLN A 20 8.60 -24.75 0.02
N SER A 21 9.12 -23.53 -0.13
CA SER A 21 8.32 -22.32 -0.02
C SER A 21 7.25 -22.29 -1.11
N GLY A 22 6.06 -21.83 -0.76
CA GLY A 22 4.98 -21.67 -1.73
C GLY A 22 5.33 -20.66 -2.82
N TYR A 23 4.60 -20.71 -3.94
CA TYR A 23 4.78 -19.79 -5.05
C TYR A 23 4.65 -18.34 -4.60
N LYS A 24 5.70 -17.53 -4.82
CA LYS A 24 5.77 -16.12 -4.40
C LYS A 24 5.61 -15.86 -2.89
N SER A 25 5.89 -16.82 -2.01
CA SER A 25 5.76 -16.65 -0.56
C SER A 25 6.56 -15.47 -0.02
N ALA A 26 7.72 -15.18 -0.60
CA ALA A 26 8.54 -14.02 -0.25
C ALA A 26 7.85 -12.67 -0.55
N LEU A 27 6.90 -12.64 -1.49
CA LEU A 27 6.13 -11.44 -1.85
C LEU A 27 4.86 -11.30 -1.02
N PHE A 28 4.19 -12.43 -0.73
CA PHE A 28 2.88 -12.40 -0.06
C PHE A 28 3.00 -12.38 1.47
N GLY A 29 4.06 -12.99 2.05
CA GLY A 29 4.20 -13.07 3.50
C GLY A 29 3.00 -13.73 4.18
N ARG A 30 2.75 -13.39 5.44
CA ARG A 30 1.55 -13.82 6.17
C ARG A 30 0.37 -12.92 5.82
N MET A 31 -0.73 -13.53 5.36
CA MET A 31 -1.97 -12.84 5.07
C MET A 31 -2.99 -13.10 6.17
N THR A 32 -3.81 -12.10 6.49
CA THR A 32 -4.98 -12.29 7.35
C THR A 32 -6.10 -13.01 6.57
N ILE A 33 -7.08 -13.56 7.30
CA ILE A 33 -8.26 -14.19 6.69
C ILE A 33 -9.02 -13.18 5.83
N GLU A 34 -9.14 -11.93 6.29
CA GLU A 34 -9.79 -10.84 5.56
C GLU A 34 -9.06 -10.54 4.23
N GLN A 35 -7.73 -10.50 4.26
CA GLN A 35 -6.91 -10.33 3.05
C GLN A 35 -7.05 -11.49 2.08
N ILE A 36 -7.13 -12.73 2.60
CA ILE A 36 -7.36 -13.92 1.77
C ILE A 36 -8.75 -13.86 1.14
N ASN A 37 -9.79 -13.61 1.93
CA ASN A 37 -11.17 -13.53 1.45
C ASN A 37 -11.30 -12.45 0.36
N SER A 38 -10.76 -11.25 0.58
CA SER A 38 -10.82 -10.16 -0.40
C SER A 38 -10.08 -10.48 -1.70
N ALA A 39 -9.00 -11.26 -1.64
CA ALA A 39 -8.27 -11.67 -2.83
C ALA A 39 -9.06 -12.67 -3.71
N TYR A 40 -10.05 -13.34 -3.14
CA TYR A 40 -10.88 -14.35 -3.82
C TYR A 40 -12.35 -13.93 -3.96
N ASP A 41 -12.85 -12.99 -3.18
CA ASP A 41 -14.16 -12.38 -3.35
C ASP A 41 -14.09 -11.42 -4.56
N ARG A 42 -14.98 -11.63 -5.54
CA ARG A 42 -15.02 -10.84 -6.78
C ARG A 42 -16.01 -9.67 -6.73
N GLN A 43 -16.58 -9.38 -5.59
CA GLN A 43 -17.45 -8.22 -5.45
C GLN A 43 -16.59 -6.95 -5.47
N SER A 44 -16.65 -6.22 -6.56
CA SER A 44 -15.98 -4.92 -6.68
C SER A 44 -16.84 -3.82 -6.08
N VAL A 45 -16.16 -2.77 -5.61
CA VAL A 45 -16.83 -1.56 -5.11
C VAL A 45 -16.58 -0.40 -6.05
N GLU A 46 -17.59 0.43 -6.22
CA GLU A 46 -17.45 1.73 -6.86
C GLU A 46 -17.02 2.77 -5.83
N ILE A 47 -16.00 3.57 -6.15
CA ILE A 47 -15.51 4.64 -5.29
C ILE A 47 -16.31 5.90 -5.60
N GLU A 48 -17.12 6.35 -4.65
CA GLU A 48 -17.97 7.53 -4.76
C GLU A 48 -17.25 8.81 -4.33
N GLU A 49 -16.21 8.69 -3.50
CA GLU A 49 -15.47 9.80 -2.95
C GLU A 49 -14.40 10.32 -3.93
N ALA A 50 -14.10 11.62 -3.84
CA ALA A 50 -12.97 12.21 -4.58
C ALA A 50 -11.65 11.61 -4.06
N ALA A 51 -11.05 10.74 -4.85
CA ALA A 51 -9.91 9.93 -4.43
C ALA A 51 -8.80 9.83 -5.48
N ILE A 52 -7.58 9.58 -5.01
CA ILE A 52 -6.44 9.16 -5.82
C ILE A 52 -6.20 7.67 -5.56
N LEU A 53 -6.11 6.91 -6.66
CA LEU A 53 -5.81 5.49 -6.64
C LEU A 53 -4.31 5.28 -6.82
N ILE A 54 -3.66 4.77 -5.80
CA ILE A 54 -2.21 4.62 -5.75
C ILE A 54 -1.87 3.14 -5.79
N ARG A 55 -1.32 2.69 -6.92
CA ARG A 55 -0.87 1.31 -7.09
C ARG A 55 0.51 1.12 -6.50
N ILE A 56 0.60 0.30 -5.45
CA ILE A 56 1.84 0.01 -4.71
C ILE A 56 2.41 -1.39 -5.03
N ASN A 57 2.10 -1.91 -6.22
CA ASN A 57 2.39 -3.30 -6.61
C ASN A 57 3.88 -3.69 -6.50
N GLN A 58 4.80 -2.76 -6.68
CA GLN A 58 6.24 -3.04 -6.59
C GLN A 58 6.77 -3.04 -5.16
N ALA A 59 6.12 -2.31 -4.27
CA ALA A 59 6.59 -2.07 -2.92
C ALA A 59 5.86 -2.91 -1.87
N PHE A 60 4.60 -3.24 -2.12
CA PHE A 60 3.73 -3.88 -1.13
C PHE A 60 4.20 -5.27 -0.72
N ARG A 61 4.15 -5.52 0.56
CA ARG A 61 4.31 -6.85 1.20
C ARG A 61 3.29 -6.97 2.33
N TYR A 62 2.68 -8.14 2.49
CA TYR A 62 1.70 -8.38 3.58
C TYR A 62 2.29 -8.28 4.99
N SER A 63 3.63 -8.32 5.12
CA SER A 63 4.35 -8.14 6.37
C SER A 63 4.68 -6.69 6.70
N MET A 64 4.27 -5.73 5.85
CA MET A 64 4.51 -4.31 6.12
C MET A 64 3.80 -3.84 7.37
N THR A 65 4.47 -3.00 8.13
CA THR A 65 3.84 -2.23 9.20
C THR A 65 2.92 -1.15 8.60
N GLU A 66 1.99 -0.63 9.41
CA GLU A 66 1.10 0.46 8.98
C GLU A 66 1.89 1.71 8.54
N ILE A 67 3.00 2.00 9.21
CA ILE A 67 3.87 3.14 8.87
C ILE A 67 4.56 2.92 7.53
N GLU A 68 5.07 1.72 7.26
CA GLU A 68 5.66 1.40 5.96
C GLU A 68 4.62 1.49 4.84
N LEU A 69 3.42 0.92 5.05
CA LEU A 69 2.33 0.98 4.08
C LEU A 69 1.95 2.45 3.77
N TYR A 70 1.83 3.27 4.81
CA TYR A 70 1.58 4.70 4.67
C TYR A 70 2.68 5.38 3.84
N ASP A 71 3.95 5.18 4.18
CA ASP A 71 5.07 5.81 3.51
C ASP A 71 5.20 5.40 2.04
N TYR A 72 4.95 4.12 1.71
CA TYR A 72 4.96 3.67 0.32
C TYR A 72 3.75 4.18 -0.47
N THR A 73 2.64 4.48 0.21
CA THR A 73 1.45 5.05 -0.43
C THR A 73 1.59 6.54 -0.66
N ARG A 74 2.09 7.28 0.33
CA ARG A 74 2.08 8.74 0.33
C ARG A 74 3.09 9.40 -0.62
N GLY A 75 4.17 8.71 -0.99
CA GLY A 75 5.33 9.43 -1.43
C GLY A 75 5.90 9.10 -2.78
N GLN A 76 6.53 10.13 -3.32
CA GLN A 76 7.41 10.21 -4.48
C GLN A 76 6.70 9.99 -5.84
N TRP A 77 5.48 10.49 -5.96
CA TRP A 77 4.67 10.36 -7.18
C TRP A 77 4.92 11.49 -8.16
N LYS A 78 5.11 11.15 -9.43
CA LYS A 78 5.12 12.13 -10.52
C LYS A 78 3.66 12.41 -10.91
N LEU A 79 3.11 13.52 -10.43
CA LEU A 79 1.72 13.89 -10.65
C LEU A 79 1.58 15.42 -10.73
N ASN A 80 0.39 15.89 -11.14
CA ASN A 80 0.05 17.30 -11.07
C ASN A 80 -0.53 17.61 -9.67
N PRO A 81 0.14 18.45 -8.86
CA PRO A 81 -0.27 18.74 -7.48
C PRO A 81 -1.62 19.48 -7.41
N GLU A 82 -1.95 20.33 -8.37
CA GLU A 82 -3.22 21.04 -8.39
C GLU A 82 -4.41 20.08 -8.55
N ARG A 83 -4.26 19.08 -9.41
CA ARG A 83 -5.27 18.03 -9.56
C ARG A 83 -5.31 17.13 -8.33
N ALA A 84 -4.16 16.81 -7.77
CA ALA A 84 -4.06 15.94 -6.60
C ALA A 84 -4.75 16.52 -5.37
N ARG A 85 -4.72 17.86 -5.21
CA ARG A 85 -5.40 18.57 -4.12
C ARG A 85 -6.93 18.50 -4.18
N LEU A 86 -7.50 18.11 -5.31
CA LEU A 86 -8.95 17.89 -5.43
C LEU A 86 -9.40 16.60 -4.79
N ALA A 87 -8.50 15.66 -4.56
CA ALA A 87 -8.81 14.39 -3.93
C ALA A 87 -8.74 14.51 -2.41
N LYS A 88 -9.79 14.02 -1.76
CA LYS A 88 -9.87 13.95 -0.30
C LYS A 88 -9.17 12.71 0.25
N TYR A 89 -9.21 11.61 -0.49
CA TYR A 89 -8.67 10.32 -0.04
C TYR A 89 -7.61 9.77 -0.99
N ALA A 90 -6.68 8.99 -0.42
CA ALA A 90 -5.71 8.18 -1.15
C ALA A 90 -5.97 6.70 -0.85
N PHE A 91 -6.18 5.91 -1.89
CA PHE A 91 -6.42 4.48 -1.81
C PHE A 91 -5.15 3.72 -2.17
N ALA A 92 -4.59 2.99 -1.22
CA ALA A 92 -3.46 2.10 -1.46
C ALA A 92 -3.94 0.81 -2.12
N ILE A 93 -3.57 0.57 -3.37
CA ILE A 93 -4.05 -0.58 -4.14
C ILE A 93 -2.91 -1.54 -4.45
N TYR A 94 -3.10 -2.80 -4.11
CA TYR A 94 -2.24 -3.90 -4.47
C TYR A 94 -3.02 -5.01 -5.19
N GLU A 95 -2.60 -5.37 -6.40
CA GLU A 95 -3.26 -6.37 -7.26
C GLU A 95 -4.78 -6.19 -7.40
N GLY A 96 -5.24 -4.94 -7.49
CA GLY A 96 -6.65 -4.60 -7.62
C GLY A 96 -7.46 -4.63 -6.31
N ILE A 97 -6.81 -4.82 -5.16
CA ILE A 97 -7.45 -4.82 -3.85
C ILE A 97 -7.00 -3.60 -3.07
N ILE A 98 -7.94 -2.91 -2.44
CA ILE A 98 -7.69 -1.76 -1.59
C ILE A 98 -7.10 -2.26 -0.27
N GLN A 99 -5.84 -1.95 0.00
CA GLN A 99 -5.13 -2.38 1.20
C GLN A 99 -5.38 -1.43 2.38
N GLU A 100 -5.45 -0.12 2.11
CA GLU A 100 -5.74 0.90 3.12
C GLU A 100 -6.26 2.17 2.45
N VAL A 101 -6.93 3.02 3.26
CA VAL A 101 -7.47 4.32 2.84
C VAL A 101 -6.94 5.40 3.76
N TYR A 102 -6.38 6.45 3.17
CA TYR A 102 -5.86 7.60 3.89
C TYR A 102 -6.65 8.86 3.53
N GLU A 103 -6.89 9.73 4.51
CA GLU A 103 -7.38 11.09 4.30
C GLU A 103 -6.20 12.01 4.04
N ILE A 104 -6.21 12.71 2.91
CA ILE A 104 -5.13 13.62 2.49
C ILE A 104 -5.36 14.95 3.18
N LEU A 105 -4.33 15.46 3.88
CA LEU A 105 -4.34 16.80 4.46
C LEU A 105 -3.72 17.83 3.52
N ASP A 106 -2.57 17.53 2.93
CA ASP A 106 -1.92 18.39 1.95
C ASP A 106 -0.85 17.63 1.16
N TRP A 107 -0.39 18.26 0.05
CA TRP A 107 0.66 17.79 -0.84
C TRP A 107 1.90 18.65 -0.77
N TYR A 108 3.07 18.01 -0.71
CA TYR A 108 4.39 18.63 -0.64
C TYR A 108 5.29 18.09 -1.75
N GLU A 109 6.35 18.81 -2.06
CA GLU A 109 7.45 18.27 -2.87
C GLU A 109 8.06 17.06 -2.16
N ALA A 110 8.37 16.01 -2.92
CA ALA A 110 8.93 14.78 -2.36
C ALA A 110 10.26 15.03 -1.66
N GLY A 111 10.44 14.40 -0.51
CA GLY A 111 11.62 14.56 0.34
C GLY A 111 11.57 15.77 1.28
N LYS A 112 10.47 16.49 1.35
CA LYS A 112 10.29 17.62 2.27
C LYS A 112 9.61 17.24 3.58
N THR A 113 9.06 16.04 3.69
CA THR A 113 8.41 15.56 4.91
C THR A 113 9.12 14.30 5.43
N TYR A 114 8.92 13.98 6.71
CA TYR A 114 9.54 12.82 7.32
C TYR A 114 9.05 11.52 6.68
N SER A 115 9.97 10.58 6.43
CA SER A 115 9.68 9.24 5.92
C SER A 115 10.58 8.20 6.58
N VAL A 116 10.01 7.04 6.94
CA VAL A 116 10.79 5.90 7.47
C VAL A 116 11.61 5.20 6.38
N ARG A 117 11.30 5.44 5.10
CA ARG A 117 12.12 4.93 3.98
C ARG A 117 13.48 5.61 3.88
N GLN A 118 13.60 6.78 4.43
CA GLN A 118 14.82 7.58 4.47
C GLN A 118 15.68 7.19 5.67
N GLY A 119 15.92 5.91 5.88
CA GLY A 119 16.67 5.38 7.00
C GLY A 119 18.16 5.75 7.01
N ASN A 120 18.51 7.02 6.77
CA ASN A 120 19.79 7.66 7.16
C ASN A 120 19.81 9.13 6.75
N GLU A 121 20.36 9.97 7.60
CA GLU A 121 20.52 11.42 7.47
C GLU A 121 21.39 11.88 6.27
N ASN A 122 21.89 10.95 5.48
CA ASN A 122 22.70 11.20 4.29
C ASN A 122 21.97 10.78 3.02
N ILE A 123 20.83 11.45 2.72
CA ILE A 123 20.29 11.38 1.35
C ILE A 123 21.34 12.02 0.45
N ARG A 124 21.99 11.22 -0.39
CA ARG A 124 22.97 11.70 -1.36
C ARG A 124 22.29 12.69 -2.30
N ARG A 125 23.03 13.69 -2.78
CA ARG A 125 22.50 14.67 -3.75
C ARG A 125 21.83 14.02 -4.96
N GLU A 126 22.31 12.87 -5.40
CA GLU A 126 21.76 12.06 -6.50
C GLU A 126 20.33 11.57 -6.22
N GLU A 127 20.00 11.24 -4.96
CA GLU A 127 18.65 10.85 -4.57
C GLU A 127 17.69 12.05 -4.54
N GLN A 128 18.20 13.24 -4.19
CA GLN A 128 17.40 14.47 -4.23
C GLN A 128 17.07 14.90 -5.66
N GLU A 129 18.00 14.72 -6.61
CA GLU A 129 17.76 14.97 -8.04
C GLU A 129 16.68 14.04 -8.60
N GLY A 130 16.65 12.78 -8.17
CA GLY A 130 15.62 11.81 -8.52
C GLY A 130 14.21 12.15 -8.01
N LEU A 131 14.10 13.04 -7.01
CA LEU A 131 12.82 13.48 -6.44
C LEU A 131 12.28 14.76 -7.12
N LEU A 132 13.05 15.41 -7.97
CA LEU A 132 12.63 16.65 -8.62
C LEU A 132 11.34 16.44 -9.44
N GLY A 133 10.35 17.31 -9.19
CA GLY A 133 9.03 17.22 -9.84
C GLY A 133 8.16 16.06 -9.36
N ARG A 134 8.53 15.42 -8.26
CA ARG A 134 7.70 14.44 -7.56
C ARG A 134 7.09 15.06 -6.31
N TYR A 135 5.97 14.48 -5.89
CA TYR A 135 5.18 14.96 -4.76
C TYR A 135 4.85 13.83 -3.81
N GLU A 136 4.59 14.21 -2.57
CA GLU A 136 4.17 13.33 -1.48
C GLU A 136 3.06 14.00 -0.68
N PHE A 137 2.10 13.24 -0.18
CA PHE A 137 1.09 13.81 0.70
C PHE A 137 1.40 13.58 2.17
N VAL A 138 0.86 14.45 3.00
CA VAL A 138 0.71 14.22 4.43
C VAL A 138 -0.76 13.98 4.71
N GLY A 139 -1.06 12.97 5.52
CA GLY A 139 -2.42 12.57 5.84
C GLY A 139 -2.50 11.64 7.03
N ASN A 140 -3.71 11.25 7.35
CA ASN A 140 -4.04 10.30 8.41
C ASN A 140 -4.75 9.08 7.83
N LEU A 141 -4.95 8.04 8.64
CA LEU A 141 -5.92 7.02 8.29
C LEU A 141 -7.29 7.67 8.08
N ALA A 142 -8.00 7.28 7.04
CA ALA A 142 -9.36 7.77 6.80
C ALA A 142 -10.30 7.39 7.96
N PRO A 143 -11.44 8.10 8.13
CA PRO A 143 -12.45 7.72 9.11
C PRO A 143 -12.82 6.24 9.02
N VAL A 144 -13.17 5.66 10.17
CA VAL A 144 -13.45 4.21 10.28
C VAL A 144 -14.53 3.76 9.31
N GLU A 145 -15.56 4.60 9.09
CA GLU A 145 -16.66 4.32 8.17
C GLU A 145 -16.16 4.16 6.72
N ILE A 146 -15.26 5.05 6.29
CA ILE A 146 -14.66 5.01 4.96
C ILE A 146 -13.74 3.80 4.81
N ARG A 147 -12.93 3.52 5.83
CA ARG A 147 -12.06 2.34 5.81
C ARG A 147 -12.87 1.05 5.77
N ASN A 148 -13.92 0.92 6.56
CA ASN A 148 -14.79 -0.26 6.57
C ASN A 148 -15.53 -0.45 5.23
N LYS A 149 -15.86 0.65 4.54
CA LYS A 149 -16.52 0.61 3.23
C LYS A 149 -15.61 0.07 2.12
N TYR A 150 -14.30 0.34 2.19
CA TYR A 150 -13.40 0.12 1.06
C TYR A 150 -12.22 -0.83 1.32
N LYS A 151 -11.75 -0.93 2.56
CA LYS A 151 -10.56 -1.74 2.87
C LYS A 151 -10.80 -3.22 2.60
N TYR A 152 -9.84 -3.84 1.92
CA TYR A 152 -9.84 -5.23 1.49
C TYR A 152 -10.92 -5.59 0.46
N ILE A 153 -11.49 -4.62 -0.22
CA ILE A 153 -12.46 -4.84 -1.28
C ILE A 153 -11.78 -4.70 -2.66
N PRO A 154 -12.12 -5.57 -3.62
CA PRO A 154 -11.62 -5.44 -4.98
C PRO A 154 -12.11 -4.15 -5.63
N PHE A 155 -11.21 -3.47 -6.34
CA PHE A 155 -11.49 -2.30 -7.15
C PHE A 155 -11.32 -2.66 -8.63
N GLN A 156 -12.29 -2.29 -9.47
CA GLN A 156 -12.26 -2.41 -10.93
C GLN A 156 -12.06 -1.07 -11.61
#